data_84a507fc06500c1ef1c1b3e27879fe81
#
_entry.id   84a507fc06500c1ef1c1b3e27879fe81
#
_cell.length_a   1.000
_cell.length_b   1.000
_cell.length_c   1.000
_cell.angle_alpha   90.00
_cell.angle_beta   90.00
_cell.angle_gamma   90.00
#
_symmetry.space_group_name_H-M   'P 1'
#
loop_
_entity.id
_entity.type
_entity.pdbx_description
1 polymer ?
#
loop_
_entity_poly.entity_id
_entity_poly.type
_entity_poly.pdbx_seq_one_letter_code
_entity_poly.pdbx_strand_id
1 'polypeptide(L)'
;MQLMARYEDNHFDLAIVDPPYGINEKGQRNLTGDRPTKKWKTPKSQQYKTFDDSKPPKKEYFKELQRVSKNQIIWGGNYFTENLTPSKGWIVWNKKADIKEHLSMAELAWSSFDRKCNMYDHLWAGFKKKYKVDRIHPTEKPLQLYEWLLTNYAEPNQKILDTHLGSGSIAIAIDNVNKVEKMNLTLTACELDADYYNAAMKRIEEETKQLTIF
;
A
#
# COMPACT_ATOMS: atom_id res chain seq x y z
N MET A 1 -8.29 13.45 5.94
CA MET A 1 -8.45 14.79 6.57
C MET A 1 -9.03 14.68 8.00
N GLN A 2 -10.26 14.21 8.20
CA GLN A 2 -10.87 14.18 9.54
C GLN A 2 -10.08 13.39 10.59
N LEU A 3 -9.42 12.28 10.21
CA LEU A 3 -8.55 11.54 11.11
C LEU A 3 -7.36 12.39 11.56
N MET A 4 -6.61 12.92 10.60
CA MET A 4 -5.38 13.68 10.87
C MET A 4 -5.62 14.93 11.71
N ALA A 5 -6.75 15.61 11.51
CA ALA A 5 -7.12 16.80 12.27
C ALA A 5 -7.30 16.58 13.80
N ARG A 6 -7.32 15.31 14.25
CA ARG A 6 -7.41 14.96 15.68
C ARG A 6 -6.06 14.91 16.38
N TYR A 7 -4.97 15.02 15.63
CA TYR A 7 -3.62 14.83 16.13
C TYR A 7 -2.80 16.12 16.05
N GLU A 8 -1.93 16.31 17.02
CA GLU A 8 -0.97 17.41 17.07
C GLU A 8 0.12 17.24 15.99
N ASP A 9 0.92 18.29 15.81
CA ASP A 9 2.06 18.28 14.90
C ASP A 9 3.06 17.20 15.32
N ASN A 10 3.58 16.45 14.33
CA ASN A 10 4.58 15.39 14.53
C ASN A 10 4.14 14.27 15.50
N HIS A 11 2.83 14.04 15.67
CA HIS A 11 2.32 12.97 16.53
C HIS A 11 2.78 11.59 16.09
N PHE A 12 2.83 11.35 14.78
CA PHE A 12 3.30 10.10 14.19
C PHE A 12 4.78 10.20 13.84
N ASP A 13 5.52 9.12 14.01
CA ASP A 13 6.93 9.08 13.65
C ASP A 13 7.12 8.82 12.15
N LEU A 14 6.26 7.98 11.57
CA LEU A 14 6.28 7.63 10.16
C LEU A 14 4.87 7.46 9.61
N ALA A 15 4.58 8.11 8.49
CA ALA A 15 3.40 7.81 7.68
C ALA A 15 3.81 6.97 6.47
N ILE A 16 3.11 5.86 6.23
CA ILE A 16 3.24 5.02 5.02
C ILE A 16 1.86 4.98 4.39
N VAL A 17 1.69 5.66 3.26
CA VAL A 17 0.37 5.87 2.66
C VAL A 17 0.34 5.53 1.17
N ASP A 18 -0.80 5.03 0.70
CA ASP A 18 -1.06 4.69 -0.70
C ASP A 18 -2.37 5.35 -1.18
N PRO A 19 -2.37 6.69 -1.36
CA PRO A 19 -3.57 7.41 -1.76
C PRO A 19 -3.93 7.13 -3.23
N PRO A 20 -5.20 7.34 -3.65
CA PRO A 20 -5.61 7.21 -5.04
C PRO A 20 -4.79 8.15 -5.95
N TYR A 21 -4.36 7.63 -7.11
CA TYR A 21 -3.43 8.35 -8.00
C TYR A 21 -4.13 9.31 -8.97
N GLY A 22 -5.45 9.21 -9.12
CA GLY A 22 -6.21 10.02 -10.07
C GLY A 22 -6.05 9.57 -11.53
N ILE A 23 -5.66 8.34 -11.77
CA ILE A 23 -5.42 7.78 -13.10
C ILE A 23 -6.62 7.02 -13.67
N ASN A 24 -7.77 7.10 -13.00
CA ASN A 24 -8.99 6.36 -13.34
C ASN A 24 -8.77 4.84 -13.44
N GLU A 25 -7.91 4.30 -12.61
CA GLU A 25 -7.74 2.85 -12.53
C GLU A 25 -9.01 2.24 -11.91
N LYS A 26 -10.00 1.99 -12.77
CA LYS A 26 -11.21 1.27 -12.38
C LYS A 26 -10.77 -0.13 -11.99
N GLY A 27 -11.06 -0.56 -10.77
CA GLY A 27 -10.74 -1.90 -10.25
C GLY A 27 -11.31 -3.07 -11.08
N GLN A 28 -12.11 -2.75 -12.07
CA GLN A 28 -12.55 -3.63 -13.14
C GLN A 28 -11.63 -3.48 -14.36
N ARG A 29 -10.42 -4.03 -14.33
CA ARG A 29 -9.86 -4.48 -15.60
C ARG A 29 -10.64 -5.72 -16.00
N ASN A 30 -11.60 -5.55 -16.91
CA ASN A 30 -12.11 -6.65 -17.71
C ASN A 30 -10.91 -7.22 -18.47
N LEU A 31 -10.26 -8.24 -17.92
CA LEU A 31 -9.25 -9.04 -18.61
C LEU A 31 -9.87 -9.91 -19.71
N THR A 32 -11.15 -9.72 -19.98
CA THR A 32 -11.83 -10.22 -21.16
C THR A 32 -11.62 -9.23 -22.29
N GLY A 33 -10.39 -9.14 -22.80
CA GLY A 33 -10.21 -8.71 -24.17
C GLY A 33 -11.02 -9.67 -25.03
N ASP A 34 -11.99 -9.15 -25.79
CA ASP A 34 -12.73 -9.85 -26.82
C ASP A 34 -11.78 -10.51 -27.84
N ARG A 35 -11.31 -11.71 -27.51
CA ARG A 35 -10.75 -12.65 -28.46
C ARG A 35 -11.51 -13.94 -28.33
N PRO A 36 -12.30 -14.31 -29.36
CA PRO A 36 -12.95 -15.62 -29.40
C PRO A 36 -11.91 -16.68 -29.72
N THR A 37 -11.13 -17.10 -28.72
CA THR A 37 -10.33 -18.32 -28.83
C THR A 37 -10.96 -19.39 -27.97
N LYS A 38 -11.69 -20.26 -28.65
CA LYS A 38 -12.15 -21.56 -28.14
C LYS A 38 -11.01 -22.27 -27.40
N LYS A 39 -11.28 -22.72 -26.16
CA LYS A 39 -10.62 -23.84 -25.45
C LYS A 39 -9.90 -23.57 -24.12
N TRP A 40 -10.00 -22.41 -23.47
CA TRP A 40 -9.58 -22.36 -22.06
C TRP A 40 -10.71 -21.76 -21.22
N LYS A 41 -11.25 -22.53 -20.26
CA LYS A 41 -12.12 -21.96 -19.22
C LYS A 41 -11.27 -21.04 -18.38
N THR A 42 -11.32 -19.73 -18.66
CA THR A 42 -10.73 -18.70 -17.79
C THR A 42 -11.41 -18.81 -16.44
N PRO A 43 -10.65 -18.87 -15.34
CA PRO A 43 -11.23 -18.75 -14.00
C PRO A 43 -12.06 -17.48 -13.94
N LYS A 44 -13.24 -17.52 -13.30
CA LYS A 44 -14.06 -16.32 -13.09
C LYS A 44 -13.14 -15.26 -12.48
N SER A 45 -12.98 -14.12 -13.17
CA SER A 45 -12.23 -12.99 -12.65
C SER A 45 -12.88 -12.58 -11.33
N GLN A 46 -12.11 -12.46 -10.28
CA GLN A 46 -12.59 -11.98 -8.98
C GLN A 46 -13.12 -10.57 -9.20
N GLN A 47 -14.42 -10.38 -9.00
CA GLN A 47 -15.03 -9.06 -9.15
C GLN A 47 -14.79 -8.29 -7.87
N TYR A 48 -13.96 -7.24 -7.96
CA TYR A 48 -13.78 -6.30 -6.87
C TYR A 48 -14.84 -5.19 -6.97
N LYS A 49 -15.26 -4.64 -5.83
CA LYS A 49 -15.99 -3.39 -5.80
C LYS A 49 -15.14 -2.29 -6.46
N THR A 50 -15.76 -1.45 -7.26
CA THR A 50 -15.06 -0.29 -7.84
C THR A 50 -14.73 0.71 -6.72
N PHE A 51 -13.48 1.18 -6.68
CA PHE A 51 -13.09 2.33 -5.85
C PHE A 51 -12.92 3.56 -6.74
N ASP A 52 -13.08 4.73 -6.16
CA ASP A 52 -12.96 5.99 -6.89
C ASP A 52 -11.49 6.43 -6.95
N ASP A 53 -10.85 6.20 -8.09
CA ASP A 53 -9.52 6.71 -8.42
C ASP A 53 -9.60 7.85 -9.46
N SER A 54 -10.71 8.57 -9.50
CA SER A 54 -10.91 9.64 -10.48
C SER A 54 -10.14 10.92 -10.16
N LYS A 55 -9.75 11.11 -8.90
CA LYS A 55 -9.07 12.34 -8.45
C LYS A 55 -7.99 12.02 -7.41
N PRO A 56 -6.78 12.58 -7.57
CA PRO A 56 -5.76 12.51 -6.54
C PRO A 56 -6.18 13.35 -5.30
N PRO A 57 -5.56 13.11 -4.14
CA PRO A 57 -5.77 13.94 -2.97
C PRO A 57 -5.41 15.41 -3.26
N LYS A 58 -6.14 16.32 -2.63
CA LYS A 58 -5.85 17.75 -2.73
C LYS A 58 -4.57 18.13 -1.96
N LYS A 59 -4.00 19.29 -2.27
CA LYS A 59 -2.80 19.82 -1.65
C LYS A 59 -2.89 19.85 -0.11
N GLU A 60 -4.08 20.11 0.41
CA GLU A 60 -4.34 20.16 1.87
C GLU A 60 -4.09 18.81 2.55
N TYR A 61 -4.33 17.70 1.85
CA TYR A 61 -4.03 16.36 2.35
C TYR A 61 -2.53 16.18 2.62
N PHE A 62 -1.68 16.58 1.66
CA PHE A 62 -0.23 16.43 1.79
C PHE A 62 0.35 17.35 2.87
N LYS A 63 -0.18 18.58 2.99
CA LYS A 63 0.18 19.49 4.07
C LYS A 63 -0.14 18.91 5.43
N GLU A 64 -1.34 18.36 5.57
CA GLU A 64 -1.80 17.78 6.82
C GLU A 64 -1.04 16.49 7.17
N LEU A 65 -0.74 15.66 6.17
CA LEU A 65 0.09 14.47 6.35
C LEU A 65 1.49 14.84 6.87
N GLN A 66 2.11 15.86 6.27
CA GLN A 66 3.42 16.38 6.69
C GLN A 66 3.37 17.05 8.07
N ARG A 67 2.24 17.67 8.43
CA ARG A 67 2.06 18.27 9.75
C ARG A 67 2.03 17.23 10.87
N VAL A 68 1.26 16.16 10.68
CA VAL A 68 1.02 15.16 11.74
C VAL A 68 2.10 14.09 11.83
N SER A 69 3.00 13.98 10.85
CA SER A 69 4.04 12.95 10.84
C SER A 69 5.43 13.50 10.59
N LYS A 70 6.42 12.98 11.32
CA LYS A 70 7.84 13.40 11.21
C LYS A 70 8.45 12.98 9.88
N ASN A 71 8.15 11.76 9.43
CA ASN A 71 8.61 11.20 8.16
C ASN A 71 7.45 10.61 7.37
N GLN A 72 7.59 10.58 6.05
CA GLN A 72 6.56 10.07 5.14
C GLN A 72 7.16 9.18 4.07
N ILE A 73 6.42 8.13 3.70
CA ILE A 73 6.58 7.33 2.49
C ILE A 73 5.24 7.35 1.78
N ILE A 74 5.20 7.91 0.56
CA ILE A 74 3.97 8.16 -0.20
C ILE A 74 4.06 7.41 -1.53
N TRP A 75 3.30 6.31 -1.65
CA TRP A 75 3.20 5.57 -2.91
C TRP A 75 2.54 6.43 -3.98
N GLY A 76 2.93 6.21 -5.23
CA GLY A 76 2.46 7.04 -6.33
C GLY A 76 3.01 8.48 -6.31
N GLY A 77 4.10 8.73 -5.58
CA GLY A 77 4.69 10.07 -5.45
C GLY A 77 4.97 10.79 -6.77
N ASN A 78 5.19 10.03 -7.85
CA ASN A 78 5.35 10.55 -9.21
C ASN A 78 4.09 11.20 -9.79
N TYR A 79 2.90 10.92 -9.23
CA TYR A 79 1.64 11.57 -9.61
C TYR A 79 1.36 12.83 -8.78
N PHE A 80 2.13 13.07 -7.72
CA PHE A 80 1.90 14.13 -6.73
C PHE A 80 3.05 15.12 -6.60
N THR A 81 3.97 15.18 -7.56
CA THR A 81 5.21 15.97 -7.48
C THR A 81 4.98 17.46 -7.19
N GLU A 82 3.85 18.02 -7.61
CA GLU A 82 3.48 19.42 -7.31
C GLU A 82 3.21 19.67 -5.82
N ASN A 83 2.91 18.62 -5.05
CA ASN A 83 2.55 18.68 -3.64
C ASN A 83 3.63 18.15 -2.71
N LEU A 84 4.74 17.66 -3.28
CA LEU A 84 5.86 17.06 -2.56
C LEU A 84 7.11 17.89 -2.74
N THR A 85 7.94 17.96 -1.68
CA THR A 85 9.23 18.61 -1.78
C THR A 85 10.22 17.78 -2.58
N PRO A 86 11.23 18.38 -3.21
CA PRO A 86 12.31 17.63 -3.84
C PRO A 86 12.94 16.65 -2.85
N SER A 87 13.08 15.40 -3.26
CA SER A 87 13.72 14.36 -2.44
C SER A 87 14.59 13.46 -3.32
N LYS A 88 15.72 13.03 -2.77
CA LYS A 88 16.57 11.97 -3.33
C LYS A 88 16.20 10.58 -2.80
N GLY A 89 15.33 10.51 -1.79
CA GLY A 89 14.94 9.30 -1.06
C GLY A 89 13.82 8.49 -1.73
N TRP A 90 13.81 8.39 -3.06
CA TRP A 90 12.81 7.58 -3.76
C TRP A 90 12.95 6.09 -3.46
N ILE A 91 11.82 5.41 -3.40
CA ILE A 91 11.73 3.96 -3.26
C ILE A 91 11.10 3.41 -4.53
N VAL A 92 11.75 2.43 -5.14
CA VAL A 92 11.30 1.75 -6.35
C VAL A 92 10.90 0.33 -5.98
N TRP A 93 9.62 0.00 -6.11
CA TRP A 93 9.20 -1.39 -6.09
C TRP A 93 9.21 -1.96 -7.49
N ASN A 94 10.23 -2.77 -7.79
CA ASN A 94 10.33 -3.52 -9.05
C ASN A 94 9.49 -4.80 -8.95
N LYS A 95 8.46 -4.89 -9.76
CA LYS A 95 7.51 -6.01 -9.75
C LYS A 95 8.07 -7.29 -10.39
N LYS A 96 9.27 -7.23 -10.99
CA LYS A 96 9.93 -8.39 -11.67
C LYS A 96 9.01 -9.13 -12.64
N ALA A 97 8.03 -8.48 -13.18
CA ALA A 97 7.08 -9.08 -14.06
C ALA A 97 7.50 -8.86 -15.50
N ASP A 98 7.60 -9.94 -16.24
CA ASP A 98 7.64 -9.94 -17.72
C ASP A 98 6.28 -9.43 -18.22
N ILE A 99 6.10 -8.11 -18.20
CA ILE A 99 4.78 -7.51 -18.40
C ILE A 99 4.68 -7.02 -19.83
N LYS A 100 3.63 -7.47 -20.49
CA LYS A 100 3.15 -6.89 -21.74
C LYS A 100 2.77 -5.42 -21.49
N GLU A 101 2.98 -4.58 -22.47
CA GLU A 101 2.96 -3.11 -22.56
C GLU A 101 1.92 -2.29 -21.77
N HIS A 102 0.98 -2.94 -21.04
CA HIS A 102 -0.14 -2.26 -20.39
C HIS A 102 -0.06 -2.19 -18.86
N LEU A 103 0.99 -2.74 -18.25
CA LEU A 103 1.15 -2.74 -16.79
C LEU A 103 2.48 -2.09 -16.40
N SER A 104 2.46 -1.31 -15.35
CA SER A 104 3.69 -0.71 -14.81
C SER A 104 4.65 -1.79 -14.30
N MET A 105 5.90 -1.75 -14.75
CA MET A 105 6.97 -2.65 -14.32
C MET A 105 7.42 -2.37 -12.89
N ALA A 106 7.23 -1.14 -12.44
CA ALA A 106 7.60 -0.69 -11.09
C ALA A 106 6.57 0.29 -10.55
N GLU A 107 6.51 0.42 -9.24
CA GLU A 107 5.85 1.53 -8.56
C GLU A 107 6.87 2.36 -7.80
N LEU A 108 6.59 3.66 -7.70
CA LEU A 108 7.47 4.62 -7.06
C LEU A 108 6.81 5.15 -5.79
N ALA A 109 7.57 5.19 -4.70
CA ALA A 109 7.19 5.95 -3.53
C ALA A 109 8.18 7.11 -3.32
N TRP A 110 7.63 8.30 -3.08
CA TRP A 110 8.39 9.42 -2.57
C TRP A 110 8.62 9.23 -1.07
N SER A 111 9.80 9.58 -0.56
CA SER A 111 10.01 9.60 0.87
C SER A 111 10.67 10.91 1.33
N SER A 112 10.37 11.34 2.56
CA SER A 112 10.96 12.49 3.20
C SER A 112 12.37 12.22 3.74
N PHE A 113 12.79 10.96 3.78
CA PHE A 113 14.10 10.59 4.33
C PHE A 113 15.26 11.11 3.48
N ASP A 114 16.28 11.67 4.13
CA ASP A 114 17.53 12.04 3.49
C ASP A 114 18.42 10.82 3.22
N ARG A 115 17.95 9.95 2.32
CA ARG A 115 18.61 8.71 1.90
C ARG A 115 18.73 8.66 0.38
N LYS A 116 19.63 7.84 -0.12
CA LYS A 116 19.70 7.53 -1.55
C LYS A 116 18.46 6.73 -1.97
N CYS A 117 18.12 6.82 -3.27
CA CYS A 117 17.09 5.98 -3.88
C CYS A 117 17.35 4.50 -3.56
N ASN A 118 16.33 3.80 -3.13
CA ASN A 118 16.39 2.37 -2.78
C ASN A 118 15.42 1.57 -3.64
N MET A 119 15.69 0.28 -3.84
CA MET A 119 14.87 -0.58 -4.68
C MET A 119 14.54 -1.89 -3.94
N TYR A 120 13.28 -2.29 -4.05
CA TYR A 120 12.77 -3.56 -3.56
C TYR A 120 12.28 -4.41 -4.73
N ASP A 121 12.80 -5.62 -4.84
CA ASP A 121 12.46 -6.58 -5.87
C ASP A 121 11.46 -7.61 -5.36
N HIS A 122 10.23 -7.60 -5.87
CA HIS A 122 9.23 -8.60 -5.50
C HIS A 122 8.27 -8.88 -6.65
N LEU A 123 8.17 -10.16 -7.06
CA LEU A 123 7.29 -10.58 -8.15
C LEU A 123 5.81 -10.45 -7.73
N TRP A 124 5.12 -9.47 -8.33
CA TRP A 124 3.72 -9.18 -8.07
C TRP A 124 3.02 -8.63 -9.32
N ALA A 125 2.64 -9.50 -10.24
CA ALA A 125 2.00 -9.08 -11.47
C ALA A 125 0.82 -9.97 -11.83
N GLY A 126 -0.37 -9.46 -11.67
CA GLY A 126 -1.60 -10.12 -12.06
C GLY A 126 -1.71 -11.55 -11.52
N PHE A 127 -1.64 -12.52 -12.42
CA PHE A 127 -1.67 -13.96 -12.10
C PHE A 127 -0.31 -14.53 -11.66
N LYS A 128 0.79 -13.82 -11.94
CA LYS A 128 2.14 -14.23 -11.54
C LYS A 128 2.45 -13.60 -10.20
N LYS A 129 2.23 -14.35 -9.14
CA LYS A 129 2.62 -14.01 -7.77
C LYS A 129 3.56 -15.09 -7.26
N LYS A 130 4.47 -14.72 -6.35
CA LYS A 130 5.34 -15.69 -5.68
C LYS A 130 4.51 -16.70 -4.85
N TYR A 131 3.35 -16.27 -4.34
CA TYR A 131 2.39 -17.10 -3.59
C TYR A 131 0.97 -16.87 -4.09
N LYS A 132 0.12 -17.90 -4.05
CA LYS A 132 -1.32 -17.76 -4.29
C LYS A 132 -1.96 -17.12 -3.07
N VAL A 133 -2.38 -15.86 -3.20
CA VAL A 133 -3.15 -15.15 -2.18
C VAL A 133 -4.39 -14.60 -2.85
N ASP A 134 -5.54 -14.85 -2.28
CA ASP A 134 -6.78 -14.20 -2.70
C ASP A 134 -6.74 -12.74 -2.29
N ARG A 135 -6.78 -11.84 -3.28
CA ARG A 135 -6.79 -10.39 -3.01
C ARG A 135 -8.16 -9.99 -2.52
N ILE A 136 -8.20 -9.11 -1.53
CA ILE A 136 -9.43 -8.47 -1.08
C ILE A 136 -9.59 -7.05 -1.63
N HIS A 137 -8.49 -6.44 -2.10
CA HIS A 137 -8.47 -5.11 -2.69
C HIS A 137 -7.75 -5.12 -4.05
N PRO A 138 -8.24 -4.39 -5.08
CA PRO A 138 -7.66 -4.42 -6.44
C PRO A 138 -6.23 -3.89 -6.51
N THR A 139 -5.89 -2.89 -5.69
CA THR A 139 -4.56 -2.27 -5.61
C THR A 139 -3.72 -2.80 -4.44
N GLU A 140 -4.09 -3.96 -3.89
CA GLU A 140 -3.37 -4.58 -2.77
C GLU A 140 -1.87 -4.73 -3.05
N LYS A 141 -1.07 -4.15 -2.15
CA LYS A 141 0.38 -4.31 -2.14
C LYS A 141 0.78 -5.57 -1.34
N PRO A 142 1.89 -6.22 -1.70
CA PRO A 142 2.35 -7.41 -1.00
C PRO A 142 2.73 -7.11 0.46
N LEU A 143 2.42 -8.03 1.34
CA LEU A 143 2.78 -7.98 2.76
C LEU A 143 4.29 -7.76 2.95
N GLN A 144 5.09 -8.52 2.20
CA GLN A 144 6.56 -8.46 2.26
C GLN A 144 7.13 -7.08 1.89
N LEU A 145 6.42 -6.30 1.07
CA LEU A 145 6.81 -4.93 0.78
C LEU A 145 6.68 -4.03 2.02
N TYR A 146 5.59 -4.17 2.77
CA TYR A 146 5.41 -3.42 4.01
C TYR A 146 6.37 -3.87 5.10
N GLU A 147 6.62 -5.17 5.25
CA GLU A 147 7.64 -5.70 6.16
C GLU A 147 9.01 -5.09 5.85
N TRP A 148 9.41 -5.11 4.57
CA TRP A 148 10.67 -4.50 4.12
C TRP A 148 10.73 -3.00 4.42
N LEU A 149 9.62 -2.25 4.20
CA LEU A 149 9.56 -0.83 4.52
C LEU A 149 9.74 -0.59 6.02
N LEU A 150 9.03 -1.33 6.85
CA LEU A 150 9.10 -1.19 8.30
C LEU A 150 10.50 -1.51 8.83
N THR A 151 11.10 -2.62 8.40
CA THR A 151 12.46 -3.00 8.81
C THR A 151 13.52 -1.99 8.39
N ASN A 152 13.35 -1.30 7.24
CA ASN A 152 14.36 -0.37 6.72
C ASN A 152 14.15 1.10 7.11
N TYR A 153 12.92 1.50 7.46
CA TYR A 153 12.56 2.90 7.64
C TYR A 153 11.90 3.22 8.97
N ALA A 154 11.40 2.24 9.70
CA ALA A 154 10.88 2.45 11.05
C ALA A 154 11.94 2.11 12.10
N GLU A 155 11.77 2.69 13.29
CA GLU A 155 12.57 2.41 14.48
C GLU A 155 11.68 1.84 15.60
N PRO A 156 12.22 1.11 16.58
CA PRO A 156 11.42 0.57 17.67
C PRO A 156 10.59 1.63 18.41
N ASN A 157 9.39 1.24 18.83
CA ASN A 157 8.40 2.03 19.58
C ASN A 157 7.78 3.19 18.77
N GLN A 158 7.95 3.24 17.47
CA GLN A 158 7.37 4.29 16.63
C GLN A 158 5.86 4.12 16.40
N LYS A 159 5.20 5.27 16.24
CA LYS A 159 3.79 5.39 15.85
C LYS A 159 3.70 5.54 14.33
N ILE A 160 3.03 4.59 13.70
CA ILE A 160 2.84 4.54 12.25
C ILE A 160 1.44 5.04 11.88
N LEU A 161 1.36 5.84 10.82
CA LEU A 161 0.10 6.32 10.24
C LEU A 161 -0.12 5.73 8.85
N ASP A 162 -1.32 5.18 8.60
CA ASP A 162 -1.80 4.90 7.25
C ASP A 162 -3.22 5.46 7.06
N THR A 163 -3.39 6.34 6.09
CA THR A 163 -4.68 7.00 5.80
C THR A 163 -5.51 6.27 4.73
N HIS A 164 -5.01 5.17 4.20
CA HIS A 164 -5.65 4.39 3.13
C HIS A 164 -5.39 2.89 3.34
N LEU A 165 -5.93 2.34 4.43
CA LEU A 165 -5.65 0.97 4.90
C LEU A 165 -5.84 -0.11 3.83
N GLY A 166 -6.84 0.06 2.96
CA GLY A 166 -7.14 -0.86 1.87
C GLY A 166 -7.32 -2.30 2.33
N SER A 167 -6.40 -3.19 1.94
CA SER A 167 -6.45 -4.61 2.31
C SER A 167 -5.95 -4.95 3.72
N GLY A 168 -5.44 -3.97 4.47
CA GLY A 168 -4.87 -4.20 5.80
C GLY A 168 -3.47 -4.80 5.82
N SER A 169 -2.78 -4.89 4.67
CA SER A 169 -1.44 -5.51 4.59
C SER A 169 -0.43 -4.86 5.54
N ILE A 170 -0.47 -3.54 5.73
CA ILE A 170 0.43 -2.86 6.67
C ILE A 170 0.19 -3.26 8.13
N ALA A 171 -1.07 -3.51 8.52
CA ALA A 171 -1.39 -3.92 9.89
C ALA A 171 -0.81 -5.31 10.20
N ILE A 172 -0.92 -6.24 9.25
CA ILE A 172 -0.36 -7.59 9.36
C ILE A 172 1.17 -7.51 9.36
N ALA A 173 1.76 -6.66 8.51
CA ALA A 173 3.22 -6.46 8.49
C ALA A 173 3.74 -5.93 9.83
N ILE A 174 3.04 -4.99 10.47
CA ILE A 174 3.39 -4.48 11.80
C ILE A 174 3.32 -5.58 12.86
N ASP A 175 2.27 -6.40 12.85
CA ASP A 175 2.17 -7.54 13.75
C ASP A 175 3.35 -8.51 13.58
N ASN A 176 3.72 -8.82 12.33
CA ASN A 176 4.85 -9.70 12.02
C ASN A 176 6.19 -9.12 12.51
N VAL A 177 6.52 -7.88 12.19
CA VAL A 177 7.79 -7.27 12.63
C VAL A 177 7.82 -7.07 14.15
N ASN A 178 6.68 -6.81 14.78
CA ASN A 178 6.57 -6.77 16.23
C ASN A 178 6.85 -8.14 16.87
N LYS A 179 6.35 -9.22 16.27
CA LYS A 179 6.58 -10.59 16.77
C LYS A 179 8.01 -11.05 16.54
N VAL A 180 8.58 -10.78 15.37
CA VAL A 180 9.88 -11.31 14.95
C VAL A 180 11.02 -10.39 15.40
N GLU A 181 10.94 -9.11 15.11
CA GLU A 181 12.03 -8.14 15.33
C GLU A 181 11.88 -7.34 16.64
N LYS A 182 10.77 -7.56 17.39
CA LYS A 182 10.47 -6.89 18.65
C LYS A 182 10.41 -5.37 18.55
N MET A 183 9.92 -4.86 17.42
CA MET A 183 9.92 -3.42 17.13
C MET A 183 8.91 -2.63 17.97
N ASN A 184 7.86 -3.26 18.49
CA ASN A 184 6.83 -2.61 19.30
C ASN A 184 6.20 -1.38 18.60
N LEU A 185 5.93 -1.49 17.30
CA LEU A 185 5.29 -0.45 16.50
C LEU A 185 3.79 -0.39 16.81
N THR A 186 3.23 0.80 16.77
CA THR A 186 1.78 1.02 16.87
C THR A 186 1.23 1.60 15.58
N LEU A 187 0.06 1.16 15.12
CA LEU A 187 -0.59 1.62 13.90
C LEU A 187 -1.85 2.42 14.23
N THR A 188 -1.96 3.59 13.61
CA THR A 188 -3.23 4.30 13.42
C THR A 188 -3.55 4.28 11.94
N ALA A 189 -4.70 3.72 11.58
CA ALA A 189 -5.09 3.64 10.18
C ALA A 189 -6.58 3.96 9.98
N CYS A 190 -6.96 4.31 8.75
CA CYS A 190 -8.36 4.42 8.38
C CYS A 190 -8.62 3.89 6.97
N GLU A 191 -9.83 3.40 6.78
CA GLU A 191 -10.41 3.02 5.49
C GLU A 191 -11.77 3.71 5.36
N LEU A 192 -12.02 4.33 4.22
CA LEU A 192 -13.24 5.09 4.00
C LEU A 192 -14.41 4.20 3.56
N ASP A 193 -14.11 3.16 2.78
CA ASP A 193 -15.11 2.22 2.30
C ASP A 193 -15.38 1.15 3.37
N ALA A 194 -16.63 1.08 3.84
CA ALA A 194 -17.03 0.17 4.91
C ALA A 194 -16.87 -1.31 4.54
N ASP A 195 -17.06 -1.68 3.26
CA ASP A 195 -16.91 -3.07 2.83
C ASP A 195 -15.44 -3.47 2.82
N TYR A 196 -14.55 -2.58 2.32
CA TYR A 196 -13.11 -2.80 2.39
C TYR A 196 -12.60 -2.78 3.83
N TYR A 197 -13.12 -1.90 4.68
CA TYR A 197 -12.80 -1.89 6.10
C TYR A 197 -13.14 -3.24 6.76
N ASN A 198 -14.35 -3.73 6.57
CA ASN A 198 -14.79 -5.00 7.16
C ASN A 198 -13.97 -6.19 6.63
N ALA A 199 -13.66 -6.20 5.33
CA ALA A 199 -12.81 -7.23 4.73
C ALA A 199 -11.38 -7.19 5.27
N ALA A 200 -10.80 -5.99 5.43
CA ALA A 200 -9.48 -5.79 6.01
C ALA A 200 -9.43 -6.25 7.47
N MET A 201 -10.41 -5.86 8.29
CA MET A 201 -10.47 -6.26 9.70
C MET A 201 -10.57 -7.78 9.86
N LYS A 202 -11.41 -8.43 9.05
CA LYS A 202 -11.50 -9.90 9.05
C LYS A 202 -10.16 -10.54 8.70
N ARG A 203 -9.51 -10.07 7.63
CA ARG A 203 -8.19 -10.57 7.22
C ARG A 203 -7.13 -10.35 8.31
N ILE A 204 -7.06 -9.17 8.89
CA ILE A 204 -6.13 -8.87 9.97
C ILE A 204 -6.35 -9.84 11.14
N GLU A 205 -7.60 -10.02 11.56
CA GLU A 205 -7.93 -10.94 12.65
C GLU A 205 -7.52 -12.39 12.33
N GLU A 206 -7.75 -12.87 11.12
CA GLU A 206 -7.41 -14.23 10.68
C GLU A 206 -5.88 -14.43 10.62
N GLU A 207 -5.14 -13.49 10.00
CA GLU A 207 -3.70 -13.61 9.79
C GLU A 207 -2.87 -13.32 11.05
N THR A 208 -3.34 -12.46 11.97
CA THR A 208 -2.63 -12.16 13.23
C THR A 208 -2.90 -13.14 14.35
N LYS A 209 -4.00 -13.90 14.28
CA LYS A 209 -4.30 -15.00 15.21
C LYS A 209 -3.46 -16.25 14.99
N GLN A 210 -2.76 -16.37 13.86
CA GLN A 210 -1.90 -17.52 13.59
C GLN A 210 -0.76 -17.54 14.62
N LEU A 211 -0.87 -18.48 15.57
CA LEU A 211 0.20 -18.76 16.52
C LEU A 211 1.41 -19.27 15.74
N THR A 212 2.54 -18.60 15.88
CA THR A 212 3.82 -19.11 15.40
C THR A 212 4.13 -20.34 16.25
N ILE A 213 3.95 -21.52 15.69
CA ILE A 213 4.43 -22.77 16.33
C ILE A 213 5.94 -22.80 16.04
N PHE A 214 6.72 -22.62 17.08
CA PHE A 214 8.16 -22.84 17.08
C PHE A 214 8.44 -24.26 17.55
#